data_9349aa1b92987347e59abefef4886fd4
#
_entry.id   9349aa1b92987347e59abefef4886fd4
#
_cell.length_a   1.000
_cell.length_b   1.000
_cell.length_c   1.000
_cell.angle_alpha   90.00
_cell.angle_beta   90.00
_cell.angle_gamma   90.00
#
_symmetry.space_group_name_H-M   'P 1'
#
loop_
_entity.id
_entity.type
_entity.pdbx_description
1 polymer ?
#
loop_
_entity_poly.entity_id
_entity_poly.type
_entity_poly.pdbx_seq_one_letter_code
_entity_poly.pdbx_strand_id
1 'polypeptide(L)'
;MEKNERIALFERELSYIKDEKIKEFAKKVIEDADEYFFTVPASSSGKYHPDFARGEGGLVRHTKAVVFFTAEFCRSEFEFGTINARQAQLLIVAAIAHDIKKQGDGSTGHTLMKEHPLYGAEYIKKENEKYGLLSDEDVDYIYKAIRSHMGPWCDVKPETRAELTLFYADYAASRAEITGLKFIDGGSTEMPEAPVYEKPKMTIDEYRFDFSKMKGLTLKEAYDKDASFLTWIANKEGFGNADVQNLVKEFLKTV
;
A
#
# COMPACT_ATOMS: atom_id res chain seq x y z
N MET A 1 -23.76 11.57 6.82
CA MET A 1 -23.51 10.83 5.55
C MET A 1 -23.82 9.36 5.78
N GLU A 2 -24.61 8.73 4.90
CA GLU A 2 -24.93 7.31 4.99
C GLU A 2 -23.70 6.45 4.69
N LYS A 3 -23.64 5.24 5.27
CA LYS A 3 -22.46 4.33 5.12
C LYS A 3 -22.11 4.02 3.65
N ASN A 4 -23.12 3.79 2.82
CA ASN A 4 -22.90 3.52 1.39
C ASN A 4 -22.34 4.73 0.65
N GLU A 5 -22.72 5.94 1.03
CA GLU A 5 -22.18 7.18 0.46
C GLU A 5 -20.70 7.35 0.84
N ARG A 6 -20.31 6.99 2.08
CA ARG A 6 -18.93 7.01 2.54
C ARG A 6 -18.04 6.08 1.71
N ILE A 7 -18.53 4.85 1.46
CA ILE A 7 -17.81 3.87 0.61
C ILE A 7 -17.69 4.40 -0.82
N ALA A 8 -18.76 4.94 -1.39
CA ALA A 8 -18.77 5.46 -2.75
C ALA A 8 -17.73 6.56 -2.98
N LEU A 9 -17.42 7.36 -1.96
CA LEU A 9 -16.35 8.35 -2.03
C LEU A 9 -14.96 7.71 -2.29
N PHE A 10 -14.74 6.45 -1.90
CA PHE A 10 -13.47 5.74 -2.00
C PHE A 10 -13.50 4.57 -3.00
N GLU A 11 -14.48 4.51 -3.90
CA GLU A 11 -14.65 3.40 -4.83
C GLU A 11 -13.39 3.16 -5.67
N ARG A 12 -12.76 4.23 -6.15
CA ARG A 12 -11.50 4.16 -6.89
C ARG A 12 -10.38 3.59 -6.03
N GLU A 13 -10.17 4.13 -4.85
CA GLU A 13 -9.10 3.74 -3.94
C GLU A 13 -9.28 2.27 -3.50
N LEU A 14 -10.51 1.85 -3.26
CA LEU A 14 -10.87 0.46 -2.98
C LEU A 14 -10.64 -0.48 -4.18
N SER A 15 -10.67 0.04 -5.42
CA SER A 15 -10.36 -0.77 -6.61
C SER A 15 -8.89 -1.21 -6.69
N TYR A 16 -7.99 -0.53 -5.98
CA TYR A 16 -6.58 -0.93 -5.85
C TYR A 16 -6.37 -2.18 -4.99
N ILE A 17 -7.36 -2.54 -4.17
CA ILE A 17 -7.33 -3.71 -3.31
C ILE A 17 -8.03 -4.88 -4.03
N LYS A 18 -7.29 -5.96 -4.30
CA LYS A 18 -7.81 -7.16 -5.00
C LYS A 18 -8.18 -8.30 -4.05
N ASP A 19 -7.55 -8.37 -2.87
CA ASP A 19 -7.91 -9.33 -1.83
C ASP A 19 -9.25 -8.90 -1.19
N GLU A 20 -10.26 -9.78 -1.28
CA GLU A 20 -11.62 -9.44 -0.83
C GLU A 20 -11.72 -9.22 0.68
N LYS A 21 -10.89 -9.89 1.50
CA LYS A 21 -10.89 -9.67 2.95
C LYS A 21 -10.27 -8.32 3.31
N ILE A 22 -9.17 -7.96 2.66
CA ILE A 22 -8.52 -6.66 2.86
C ILE A 22 -9.46 -5.54 2.39
N LYS A 23 -10.12 -5.72 1.23
CA LYS A 23 -11.08 -4.76 0.69
C LYS A 23 -12.29 -4.59 1.61
N GLU A 24 -12.85 -5.69 2.12
CA GLU A 24 -13.96 -5.63 3.06
C GLU A 24 -13.55 -4.94 4.36
N PHE A 25 -12.36 -5.21 4.88
CA PHE A 25 -11.82 -4.49 6.03
C PHE A 25 -11.70 -2.99 5.77
N ALA A 26 -11.15 -2.58 4.62
CA ALA A 26 -11.05 -1.18 4.23
C ALA A 26 -12.44 -0.49 4.18
N LYS A 27 -13.47 -1.19 3.67
CA LYS A 27 -14.85 -0.68 3.70
C LYS A 27 -15.34 -0.46 5.12
N LYS A 28 -15.11 -1.42 6.05
CA LYS A 28 -15.50 -1.27 7.46
C LYS A 28 -14.82 -0.09 8.13
N VAL A 29 -13.52 0.09 7.88
CA VAL A 29 -12.76 1.26 8.34
C VAL A 29 -13.39 2.57 7.86
N ILE A 30 -13.82 2.65 6.60
CA ILE A 30 -14.47 3.84 6.04
C ILE A 30 -15.89 4.04 6.59
N GLU A 31 -16.68 2.95 6.68
CA GLU A 31 -18.06 2.99 7.18
C GLU A 31 -18.16 3.55 8.59
N ASP A 32 -17.24 3.15 9.46
CA ASP A 32 -17.26 3.43 10.89
C ASP A 32 -16.42 4.67 11.28
N ALA A 33 -15.83 5.35 10.29
CA ALA A 33 -15.12 6.60 10.50
C ALA A 33 -16.02 7.70 11.08
N ASP A 34 -15.44 8.57 11.91
CA ASP A 34 -16.18 9.69 12.48
C ASP A 34 -16.66 10.65 11.38
N GLU A 35 -17.80 11.29 11.59
CA GLU A 35 -18.43 12.21 10.61
C GLU A 35 -17.48 13.34 10.20
N TYR A 36 -16.68 13.86 11.13
CA TYR A 36 -15.77 14.95 10.83
C TYR A 36 -14.73 14.60 9.75
N PHE A 37 -14.32 13.31 9.64
CA PHE A 37 -13.37 12.88 8.61
C PHE A 37 -13.84 13.27 7.20
N PHE A 38 -15.14 13.25 6.97
CA PHE A 38 -15.75 13.55 5.67
C PHE A 38 -15.98 15.03 5.42
N THR A 39 -15.91 15.88 6.45
CA THR A 39 -16.34 17.27 6.37
C THR A 39 -15.21 18.28 6.57
N VAL A 40 -14.17 17.94 7.35
CA VAL A 40 -13.13 18.91 7.69
C VAL A 40 -12.08 19.10 6.59
N PRO A 41 -11.37 20.25 6.58
CA PRO A 41 -10.18 20.41 5.74
C PRO A 41 -9.01 19.51 6.22
N ALA A 42 -8.08 19.20 5.34
CA ALA A 42 -6.89 18.42 5.69
C ALA A 42 -5.98 19.12 6.71
N SER A 43 -6.00 20.44 6.75
CA SER A 43 -5.21 21.25 7.69
C SER A 43 -5.99 22.48 8.13
N SER A 44 -5.95 22.78 9.41
CA SER A 44 -6.57 23.98 9.97
C SER A 44 -5.90 25.28 9.48
N SER A 45 -4.59 25.25 9.19
CA SER A 45 -3.86 26.45 8.74
C SER A 45 -3.84 26.61 7.21
N GLY A 46 -4.03 25.52 6.45
CA GLY A 46 -3.95 25.50 5.00
C GLY A 46 -2.58 25.91 4.41
N LYS A 47 -1.55 26.13 5.25
CA LYS A 47 -0.30 26.78 4.85
C LYS A 47 0.50 25.98 3.80
N TYR A 48 0.54 24.66 3.93
CA TYR A 48 1.37 23.80 3.08
C TYR A 48 0.57 22.91 2.14
N HIS A 49 -0.70 22.70 2.45
CA HIS A 49 -1.56 21.82 1.68
C HIS A 49 -2.02 22.49 0.37
N PRO A 50 -2.13 21.73 -0.71
CA PRO A 50 -2.67 22.21 -1.97
C PRO A 50 -4.14 22.62 -1.84
N ASP A 51 -4.63 23.40 -2.79
CA ASP A 51 -5.99 23.97 -2.76
C ASP A 51 -7.08 22.90 -2.69
N PHE A 52 -6.89 21.74 -3.34
CA PHE A 52 -7.87 20.65 -3.28
C PHE A 52 -8.08 20.10 -1.86
N ALA A 53 -7.10 20.23 -0.97
CA ALA A 53 -7.16 19.72 0.40
C ALA A 53 -7.75 20.74 1.40
N ARG A 54 -8.22 21.90 0.92
CA ARG A 54 -8.81 22.97 1.73
C ARG A 54 -10.34 22.87 1.77
N GLY A 55 -10.93 23.50 2.78
CA GLY A 55 -12.40 23.58 2.93
C GLY A 55 -13.06 22.25 3.23
N GLU A 56 -14.38 22.21 3.09
CA GLU A 56 -15.21 21.05 3.38
C GLU A 56 -14.78 19.84 2.54
N GLY A 57 -14.65 18.66 3.19
CA GLY A 57 -14.19 17.43 2.56
C GLY A 57 -12.72 17.44 2.14
N GLY A 58 -11.95 18.45 2.54
CA GLY A 58 -10.53 18.56 2.21
C GLY A 58 -9.70 17.40 2.72
N LEU A 59 -10.05 16.84 3.89
CA LEU A 59 -9.36 15.69 4.47
C LEU A 59 -9.55 14.42 3.62
N VAL A 60 -10.75 14.18 3.11
CA VAL A 60 -11.03 13.07 2.18
C VAL A 60 -10.19 13.23 0.90
N ARG A 61 -10.16 14.43 0.32
CA ARG A 61 -9.39 14.66 -0.91
C ARG A 61 -7.87 14.50 -0.69
N HIS A 62 -7.37 14.95 0.46
CA HIS A 62 -5.99 14.69 0.87
C HIS A 62 -5.73 13.17 0.99
N THR A 63 -6.59 12.45 1.70
CA THR A 63 -6.48 10.99 1.85
C THR A 63 -6.42 10.28 0.49
N LYS A 64 -7.26 10.68 -0.46
CA LYS A 64 -7.22 10.13 -1.83
C LYS A 64 -5.89 10.40 -2.54
N ALA A 65 -5.31 11.58 -2.36
CA ALA A 65 -3.98 11.89 -2.89
C ALA A 65 -2.91 11.00 -2.24
N VAL A 66 -2.98 10.79 -0.92
CA VAL A 66 -2.06 9.88 -0.22
C VAL A 66 -2.19 8.45 -0.74
N VAL A 67 -3.41 7.96 -0.94
CA VAL A 67 -3.64 6.62 -1.52
C VAL A 67 -3.04 6.51 -2.92
N PHE A 68 -3.21 7.53 -3.75
CA PHE A 68 -2.63 7.55 -5.10
C PHE A 68 -1.10 7.46 -5.06
N PHE A 69 -0.43 8.30 -4.27
CA PHE A 69 1.03 8.25 -4.13
C PHE A 69 1.49 6.93 -3.52
N THR A 70 0.76 6.42 -2.52
CA THR A 70 1.07 5.10 -1.93
C THR A 70 1.00 4.00 -2.99
N ALA A 71 -0.03 3.99 -3.83
CA ALA A 71 -0.17 2.99 -4.90
C ALA A 71 1.00 3.07 -5.91
N GLU A 72 1.40 4.28 -6.32
CA GLU A 72 2.50 4.49 -7.25
C GLU A 72 3.85 4.08 -6.64
N PHE A 73 4.10 4.42 -5.38
CA PHE A 73 5.32 4.00 -4.69
C PHE A 73 5.33 2.49 -4.45
N CYS A 74 4.21 1.89 -4.04
CA CYS A 74 4.08 0.44 -3.91
C CYS A 74 4.36 -0.30 -5.21
N ARG A 75 3.96 0.23 -6.36
CA ARG A 75 4.28 -0.36 -7.66
C ARG A 75 5.79 -0.42 -7.87
N SER A 76 6.50 0.68 -7.59
CA SER A 76 7.97 0.72 -7.68
C SER A 76 8.63 -0.25 -6.68
N GLU A 77 8.21 -0.25 -5.43
CA GLU A 77 8.75 -1.14 -4.38
C GLU A 77 8.47 -2.62 -4.69
N PHE A 78 7.33 -2.94 -5.31
CA PHE A 78 7.00 -4.29 -5.77
C PHE A 78 7.93 -4.76 -6.89
N GLU A 79 8.24 -3.89 -7.87
CA GLU A 79 9.19 -4.18 -8.94
C GLU A 79 10.61 -4.41 -8.40
N PHE A 80 11.02 -3.66 -7.39
CA PHE A 80 12.29 -3.90 -6.68
C PHE A 80 12.28 -5.16 -5.79
N GLY A 81 11.11 -5.75 -5.55
CA GLY A 81 10.96 -6.92 -4.67
C GLY A 81 11.09 -6.62 -3.19
N THR A 82 10.94 -5.36 -2.79
CA THR A 82 11.04 -4.90 -1.40
C THR A 82 9.73 -5.06 -0.62
N ILE A 83 8.60 -5.10 -1.33
CA ILE A 83 7.29 -5.46 -0.79
C ILE A 83 6.62 -6.50 -1.71
N ASN A 84 5.67 -7.26 -1.16
CA ASN A 84 4.83 -8.17 -1.93
C ASN A 84 3.43 -7.58 -2.20
N ALA A 85 2.64 -8.25 -3.05
CA ALA A 85 1.31 -7.79 -3.44
C ALA A 85 0.34 -7.64 -2.25
N ARG A 86 0.44 -8.51 -1.22
CA ARG A 86 -0.37 -8.38 -0.01
C ARG A 86 0.02 -7.14 0.78
N GLN A 87 1.31 -6.93 1.00
CA GLN A 87 1.84 -5.77 1.71
C GLN A 87 1.46 -4.44 1.02
N ALA A 88 1.50 -4.40 -0.32
CA ALA A 88 1.06 -3.24 -1.07
C ALA A 88 -0.42 -2.91 -0.79
N GLN A 89 -1.30 -3.93 -0.76
CA GLN A 89 -2.72 -3.73 -0.48
C GLN A 89 -2.98 -3.31 0.97
N LEU A 90 -2.23 -3.84 1.93
CA LEU A 90 -2.28 -3.40 3.34
C LEU A 90 -1.84 -1.94 3.49
N LEU A 91 -0.85 -1.48 2.70
CA LEU A 91 -0.44 -0.07 2.68
C LEU A 91 -1.52 0.84 2.08
N ILE A 92 -2.34 0.37 1.13
CA ILE A 92 -3.52 1.13 0.67
C ILE A 92 -4.51 1.33 1.82
N VAL A 93 -4.75 0.30 2.64
CA VAL A 93 -5.59 0.43 3.86
C VAL A 93 -4.96 1.43 4.83
N ALA A 94 -3.67 1.34 5.07
CA ALA A 94 -2.95 2.28 5.93
C ALA A 94 -3.08 3.73 5.41
N ALA A 95 -2.97 3.94 4.11
CA ALA A 95 -3.14 5.25 3.48
C ALA A 95 -4.57 5.80 3.60
N ILE A 96 -5.60 4.94 3.48
CA ILE A 96 -7.00 5.35 3.73
C ILE A 96 -7.18 5.80 5.19
N ALA A 97 -6.52 5.13 6.12
CA ALA A 97 -6.77 5.31 7.55
C ALA A 97 -5.78 6.24 8.26
N HIS A 98 -4.68 6.69 7.63
CA HIS A 98 -3.59 7.39 8.31
C HIS A 98 -4.04 8.62 9.11
N ASP A 99 -4.96 9.38 8.57
CA ASP A 99 -5.53 10.61 9.15
C ASP A 99 -6.99 10.46 9.63
N ILE A 100 -7.55 9.24 9.66
CA ILE A 100 -8.96 8.99 9.98
C ILE A 100 -9.34 9.46 11.40
N LYS A 101 -8.37 9.49 12.30
CA LYS A 101 -8.50 9.99 13.67
C LYS A 101 -7.72 11.30 13.90
N LYS A 102 -7.66 12.16 12.87
CA LYS A 102 -6.90 13.43 12.92
C LYS A 102 -7.33 14.37 14.03
N GLN A 103 -8.59 14.32 14.45
CA GLN A 103 -9.16 15.07 15.58
C GLN A 103 -9.50 14.15 16.78
N GLY A 104 -8.85 12.99 16.90
CA GLY A 104 -9.15 12.02 17.93
C GLY A 104 -10.55 11.47 17.83
N ASP A 105 -11.36 11.65 18.88
CA ASP A 105 -12.79 11.30 18.91
C ASP A 105 -13.70 12.43 18.37
N GLY A 106 -13.11 13.50 17.83
CA GLY A 106 -13.83 14.66 17.31
C GLY A 106 -14.20 15.72 18.37
N SER A 107 -14.03 15.45 19.66
CA SER A 107 -14.42 16.36 20.74
C SER A 107 -13.60 17.66 20.77
N THR A 108 -12.36 17.60 20.27
CA THR A 108 -11.44 18.75 20.28
C THR A 108 -11.73 19.77 19.18
N GLY A 109 -12.34 19.35 18.07
CA GLY A 109 -12.61 20.18 16.89
C GLY A 109 -11.35 20.71 16.18
N HIS A 110 -10.15 20.22 16.52
CA HIS A 110 -8.89 20.59 15.87
C HIS A 110 -7.94 19.40 15.72
N THR A 111 -6.95 19.57 14.84
CA THR A 111 -5.94 18.53 14.56
C THR A 111 -5.06 18.25 15.78
N LEU A 112 -4.95 16.98 16.14
CA LEU A 112 -4.04 16.46 17.17
C LEU A 112 -2.71 16.05 16.53
N MET A 113 -1.83 17.01 16.29
CA MET A 113 -0.62 16.83 15.46
C MET A 113 0.29 15.67 15.88
N LYS A 114 0.45 15.43 17.18
CA LYS A 114 1.37 14.40 17.68
C LYS A 114 0.67 13.08 17.99
N GLU A 115 -0.59 13.16 18.36
CA GLU A 115 -1.36 12.04 18.91
C GLU A 115 -2.15 11.28 17.85
N HIS A 116 -2.56 11.95 16.75
CA HIS A 116 -3.43 11.31 15.75
C HIS A 116 -2.84 10.05 15.10
N PRO A 117 -1.49 9.90 14.89
CA PRO A 117 -0.97 8.66 14.37
C PRO A 117 -1.23 7.47 15.30
N LEU A 118 -1.15 7.69 16.61
CA LEU A 118 -1.50 6.67 17.59
C LEU A 118 -3.00 6.35 17.55
N TYR A 119 -3.85 7.37 17.53
CA TYR A 119 -5.30 7.16 17.49
C TYR A 119 -5.75 6.45 16.21
N GLY A 120 -5.16 6.77 15.05
CA GLY A 120 -5.41 6.09 13.79
C GLY A 120 -4.97 4.63 13.81
N ALA A 121 -3.79 4.36 14.36
CA ALA A 121 -3.26 3.00 14.49
C ALA A 121 -4.10 2.15 15.47
N GLU A 122 -4.49 2.70 16.63
CA GLU A 122 -5.38 2.02 17.59
C GLU A 122 -6.80 1.81 17.03
N TYR A 123 -7.28 2.72 16.18
CA TYR A 123 -8.55 2.55 15.49
C TYR A 123 -8.54 1.29 14.60
N ILE A 124 -7.48 1.04 13.84
CA ILE A 124 -7.34 -0.17 13.02
C ILE A 124 -7.41 -1.45 13.85
N LYS A 125 -6.76 -1.48 15.03
CA LYS A 125 -6.85 -2.63 15.93
C LYS A 125 -8.28 -2.89 16.39
N LYS A 126 -8.95 -1.83 16.86
CA LYS A 126 -10.36 -1.92 17.33
C LYS A 126 -11.30 -2.38 16.22
N GLU A 127 -11.12 -1.88 14.99
CA GLU A 127 -11.92 -2.31 13.86
C GLU A 127 -11.68 -3.79 13.53
N ASN A 128 -10.43 -4.27 13.61
CA ASN A 128 -10.18 -5.70 13.41
C ASN A 128 -10.67 -6.58 14.57
N GLU A 129 -10.58 -6.12 15.81
CA GLU A 129 -11.21 -6.80 16.97
C GLU A 129 -12.72 -6.96 16.77
N LYS A 130 -13.38 -5.96 16.18
CA LYS A 130 -14.82 -5.94 15.91
C LYS A 130 -15.23 -6.88 14.77
N TYR A 131 -14.44 -6.92 13.69
CA TYR A 131 -14.83 -7.61 12.46
C TYR A 131 -14.06 -8.90 12.17
N GLY A 132 -12.87 -9.09 12.72
CA GLY A 132 -12.09 -10.33 12.61
C GLY A 132 -11.66 -10.68 11.17
N LEU A 133 -11.37 -9.67 10.33
CA LEU A 133 -11.13 -9.87 8.89
C LEU A 133 -9.66 -10.11 8.54
N LEU A 134 -8.75 -9.53 9.32
CA LEU A 134 -7.31 -9.60 9.08
C LEU A 134 -6.60 -10.41 10.17
N SER A 135 -5.42 -10.94 9.85
CA SER A 135 -4.53 -11.55 10.84
C SER A 135 -3.87 -10.46 11.71
N ASP A 136 -3.40 -10.86 12.89
CA ASP A 136 -2.69 -9.94 13.79
C ASP A 136 -1.43 -9.37 13.13
N GLU A 137 -0.74 -10.14 12.27
CA GLU A 137 0.42 -9.71 11.50
C GLU A 137 0.06 -8.60 10.48
N ASP A 138 -1.07 -8.75 9.76
CA ASP A 138 -1.55 -7.74 8.82
C ASP A 138 -1.95 -6.45 9.55
N VAL A 139 -2.62 -6.58 10.69
CA VAL A 139 -2.99 -5.43 11.54
C VAL A 139 -1.75 -4.71 12.06
N ASP A 140 -0.75 -5.45 12.55
CA ASP A 140 0.51 -4.88 13.04
C ASP A 140 1.26 -4.14 11.91
N TYR A 141 1.24 -4.68 10.69
CA TYR A 141 1.83 -4.05 9.52
C TYR A 141 1.16 -2.69 9.20
N ILE A 142 -0.17 -2.65 9.17
CA ILE A 142 -0.94 -1.40 8.97
C ILE A 142 -0.69 -0.43 10.13
N TYR A 143 -0.73 -0.94 11.36
CA TYR A 143 -0.52 -0.17 12.58
C TYR A 143 0.81 0.58 12.56
N LYS A 144 1.92 -0.12 12.28
CA LYS A 144 3.26 0.49 12.23
C LYS A 144 3.38 1.56 11.17
N ALA A 145 2.82 1.32 9.99
CA ALA A 145 2.82 2.32 8.92
C ALA A 145 2.06 3.59 9.35
N ILE A 146 0.86 3.46 9.91
CA ILE A 146 0.09 4.61 10.40
C ILE A 146 0.81 5.29 11.56
N ARG A 147 1.35 4.53 12.53
CA ARG A 147 1.97 5.07 13.73
C ARG A 147 3.19 5.96 13.43
N SER A 148 3.88 5.71 12.32
CA SER A 148 5.11 6.41 11.92
C SER A 148 4.93 7.40 10.77
N HIS A 149 3.71 7.56 10.20
CA HIS A 149 3.50 8.34 8.96
C HIS A 149 3.89 9.82 9.06
N MET A 150 3.88 10.40 10.25
CA MET A 150 4.32 11.79 10.46
C MET A 150 5.84 11.97 10.42
N GLY A 151 6.62 10.91 10.37
CA GLY A 151 8.07 10.94 10.23
C GLY A 151 8.76 11.80 11.29
N PRO A 152 9.53 12.84 10.88
CA PRO A 152 10.31 13.66 11.83
C PRO A 152 9.45 14.52 12.76
N TRP A 153 8.16 14.68 12.50
CA TRP A 153 7.26 15.52 13.30
C TRP A 153 6.54 14.77 14.43
N CYS A 154 6.81 13.47 14.59
CA CYS A 154 6.25 12.64 15.64
C CYS A 154 7.35 11.87 16.39
N ASP A 155 6.99 11.22 17.51
CA ASP A 155 7.89 10.44 18.36
C ASP A 155 8.34 9.13 17.71
N VAL A 156 7.47 8.48 16.92
CA VAL A 156 7.81 7.27 16.17
C VAL A 156 8.22 7.62 14.75
N LYS A 157 9.41 7.19 14.37
CA LYS A 157 9.98 7.40 13.04
C LYS A 157 9.75 6.18 12.15
N PRO A 158 9.59 6.36 10.83
CA PRO A 158 9.55 5.23 9.91
C PRO A 158 10.92 4.56 9.81
N GLU A 159 10.96 3.23 9.97
CA GLU A 159 12.17 2.42 9.93
C GLU A 159 12.19 1.44 8.77
N THR A 160 11.03 1.01 8.31
CA THR A 160 10.89 0.05 7.21
C THR A 160 10.51 0.73 5.89
N ARG A 161 10.69 0.02 4.77
CA ARG A 161 10.23 0.50 3.45
C ARG A 161 8.75 0.80 3.42
N ALA A 162 7.93 -0.03 4.05
CA ALA A 162 6.49 0.17 4.16
C ALA A 162 6.13 1.48 4.86
N GLU A 163 6.74 1.71 6.00
CA GLU A 163 6.54 2.92 6.79
C GLU A 163 7.02 4.17 6.04
N LEU A 164 8.21 4.10 5.40
CA LEU A 164 8.73 5.18 4.56
C LEU A 164 7.83 5.46 3.35
N THR A 165 7.25 4.42 2.75
CA THR A 165 6.33 4.57 1.62
C THR A 165 5.13 5.41 2.01
N LEU A 166 4.48 5.12 3.13
CA LEU A 166 3.34 5.91 3.60
C LEU A 166 3.76 7.33 4.00
N PHE A 167 4.88 7.48 4.73
CA PHE A 167 5.41 8.80 5.10
C PHE A 167 5.66 9.68 3.87
N TYR A 168 6.34 9.18 2.85
CA TYR A 168 6.61 9.95 1.63
C TYR A 168 5.34 10.22 0.82
N ALA A 169 4.38 9.31 0.81
CA ALA A 169 3.09 9.52 0.14
C ALA A 169 2.30 10.67 0.80
N ASP A 170 2.21 10.68 2.13
CA ASP A 170 1.56 11.76 2.88
C ASP A 170 2.32 13.09 2.71
N TYR A 171 3.66 13.05 2.83
CA TYR A 171 4.49 14.22 2.58
C TYR A 171 4.25 14.83 1.19
N ALA A 172 4.28 13.99 0.14
CA ALA A 172 4.04 14.45 -1.24
C ALA A 172 2.63 15.04 -1.41
N ALA A 173 1.61 14.36 -0.89
CA ALA A 173 0.22 14.81 -0.96
C ALA A 173 -0.04 16.12 -0.21
N SER A 174 0.76 16.42 0.82
CA SER A 174 0.65 17.64 1.62
C SER A 174 1.42 18.84 1.04
N ARG A 175 2.09 18.72 -0.12
CA ARG A 175 2.89 19.80 -0.73
C ARG A 175 2.25 20.31 -2.01
N ALA A 176 1.83 21.57 -2.00
CA ALA A 176 1.22 22.23 -3.15
C ALA A 176 2.14 22.21 -4.39
N GLU A 177 3.45 22.29 -4.19
CA GLU A 177 4.44 22.30 -5.26
C GLU A 177 4.62 20.94 -5.95
N ILE A 178 4.31 19.84 -5.25
CA ILE A 178 4.43 18.46 -5.78
C ILE A 178 3.13 18.03 -6.46
N THR A 179 2.00 18.49 -5.96
CA THR A 179 0.69 18.06 -6.41
C THR A 179 0.13 18.99 -7.49
N GLY A 180 0.23 18.59 -8.74
CA GLY A 180 -0.56 19.17 -9.83
C GLY A 180 -1.71 18.27 -10.28
N LEU A 181 -2.27 17.49 -9.34
CA LEU A 181 -3.12 16.33 -9.63
C LEU A 181 -4.57 16.74 -9.85
N LYS A 182 -4.94 17.08 -11.09
CA LYS A 182 -6.32 17.47 -11.45
C LYS A 182 -7.38 16.37 -11.27
N PHE A 183 -6.95 15.10 -11.26
CA PHE A 183 -7.88 13.97 -11.15
C PHE A 183 -8.39 13.70 -9.72
N ILE A 184 -7.85 14.36 -8.69
CA ILE A 184 -8.28 14.18 -7.30
C ILE A 184 -9.59 14.90 -7.01
N ASP A 185 -9.84 16.03 -7.65
CA ASP A 185 -11.03 16.85 -7.46
C ASP A 185 -12.19 16.53 -8.42
N GLY A 186 -12.06 15.41 -9.16
CA GLY A 186 -13.07 15.01 -10.15
C GLY A 186 -12.99 15.72 -11.48
N GLY A 187 -11.96 16.56 -11.70
CA GLY A 187 -11.77 17.30 -12.96
C GLY A 187 -11.21 16.47 -14.09
N SER A 188 -10.75 15.24 -13.85
CA SER A 188 -10.26 14.33 -14.88
C SER A 188 -11.23 13.18 -15.10
N THR A 189 -11.53 12.93 -16.37
CA THR A 189 -12.37 11.80 -16.79
C THR A 189 -11.57 10.51 -16.94
N GLU A 190 -10.25 10.59 -17.03
CA GLU A 190 -9.39 9.42 -17.15
C GLU A 190 -8.71 9.12 -15.81
N MET A 191 -9.13 8.01 -15.21
CA MET A 191 -8.51 7.49 -14.00
C MET A 191 -7.31 6.63 -14.39
N PRO A 192 -6.16 6.75 -13.71
CA PRO A 192 -5.12 5.75 -13.86
C PRO A 192 -5.68 4.37 -13.53
N GLU A 193 -5.25 3.36 -14.29
CA GLU A 193 -5.59 1.99 -13.97
C GLU A 193 -5.08 1.62 -12.58
N ALA A 194 -5.82 0.73 -11.91
CA ALA A 194 -5.38 0.19 -10.63
C ALA A 194 -4.00 -0.48 -10.81
N PRO A 195 -3.05 -0.27 -9.88
CA PRO A 195 -1.75 -0.91 -10.00
C PRO A 195 -1.88 -2.43 -9.99
N VAL A 196 -1.16 -3.07 -10.90
CA VAL A 196 -1.10 -4.54 -10.98
C VAL A 196 0.13 -4.98 -10.20
N TYR A 197 -0.09 -5.69 -9.09
CA TYR A 197 0.97 -6.26 -8.26
C TYR A 197 1.26 -7.72 -8.61
N GLU A 198 1.08 -8.08 -9.87
CA GLU A 198 1.41 -9.40 -10.38
C GLU A 198 2.63 -9.29 -11.29
N LYS A 199 3.71 -9.93 -10.90
CA LYS A 199 4.85 -10.08 -11.80
C LYS A 199 4.43 -10.97 -12.97
N PRO A 200 4.83 -10.64 -14.20
CA PRO A 200 4.63 -11.53 -15.32
C PRO A 200 5.14 -12.94 -14.93
N LYS A 201 4.34 -13.97 -15.17
CA LYS A 201 4.82 -15.34 -14.95
C LYS A 201 5.99 -15.56 -15.90
N MET A 202 7.17 -15.79 -15.34
CA MET A 202 8.32 -16.21 -16.12
C MET A 202 7.98 -17.53 -16.81
N THR A 203 8.23 -17.59 -18.11
CA THR A 203 8.07 -18.82 -18.87
C THR A 203 9.41 -19.57 -18.95
N ILE A 204 9.35 -20.88 -19.18
CA ILE A 204 10.52 -21.75 -19.34
C ILE A 204 11.45 -21.21 -20.45
N ASP A 205 10.87 -20.72 -21.54
CA ASP A 205 11.64 -20.30 -22.73
C ASP A 205 12.26 -18.89 -22.57
N GLU A 206 11.64 -18.02 -21.76
CA GLU A 206 12.06 -16.64 -21.59
C GLU A 206 13.04 -16.45 -20.41
N TYR A 207 13.01 -17.37 -19.45
CA TYR A 207 13.86 -17.24 -18.27
C TYR A 207 15.34 -17.34 -18.60
N ARG A 208 16.12 -16.42 -18.06
CA ARG A 208 17.59 -16.45 -18.08
C ARG A 208 18.11 -16.27 -16.66
N PHE A 209 19.10 -17.08 -16.31
CA PHE A 209 19.74 -16.97 -15.00
C PHE A 209 20.42 -15.60 -14.84
N ASP A 210 20.19 -14.93 -13.73
CA ASP A 210 20.85 -13.67 -13.34
C ASP A 210 21.96 -13.87 -12.30
N PHE A 211 22.17 -15.11 -11.86
CA PHE A 211 23.11 -15.49 -10.81
C PHE A 211 23.98 -16.68 -11.22
N SER A 212 25.05 -16.94 -10.45
CA SER A 212 25.99 -18.05 -10.57
C SER A 212 26.78 -18.10 -11.90
N LYS A 213 27.44 -19.21 -12.11
CA LYS A 213 28.15 -19.54 -13.37
C LYS A 213 27.22 -19.73 -14.58
N MET A 214 25.89 -19.67 -14.36
CA MET A 214 24.87 -19.82 -15.38
C MET A 214 24.28 -18.47 -15.84
N LYS A 215 24.80 -17.35 -15.33
CA LYS A 215 24.28 -16.01 -15.67
C LYS A 215 24.17 -15.80 -17.19
N GLY A 216 22.99 -15.36 -17.64
CA GLY A 216 22.65 -15.10 -19.03
C GLY A 216 22.15 -16.32 -19.81
N LEU A 217 22.30 -17.53 -19.29
CA LEU A 217 21.86 -18.76 -19.95
C LEU A 217 20.36 -19.02 -19.70
N THR A 218 19.68 -19.54 -20.71
CA THR A 218 18.34 -20.13 -20.57
C THR A 218 18.38 -21.41 -19.74
N LEU A 219 17.21 -21.93 -19.32
CA LEU A 219 17.11 -23.22 -18.62
C LEU A 219 17.70 -24.37 -19.44
N LYS A 220 17.44 -24.38 -20.75
CA LYS A 220 17.97 -25.42 -21.64
C LYS A 220 19.49 -25.34 -21.76
N GLU A 221 20.05 -24.16 -22.02
CA GLU A 221 21.49 -23.95 -22.12
C GLU A 221 22.22 -24.30 -20.81
N ALA A 222 21.61 -23.96 -19.67
CA ALA A 222 22.14 -24.29 -18.35
C ALA A 222 22.11 -25.81 -18.08
N TYR A 223 21.03 -26.50 -18.54
CA TYR A 223 20.89 -27.95 -18.44
C TYR A 223 21.95 -28.66 -19.29
N ASP A 224 22.09 -28.24 -20.54
CA ASP A 224 23.12 -28.80 -21.46
C ASP A 224 24.55 -28.61 -20.94
N LYS A 225 24.77 -27.51 -20.21
CA LYS A 225 26.07 -27.22 -19.60
C LYS A 225 26.30 -27.98 -18.29
N ASP A 226 25.31 -28.10 -17.43
CA ASP A 226 25.39 -28.76 -16.13
C ASP A 226 24.00 -29.12 -15.58
N ALA A 227 23.49 -30.27 -15.97
CA ALA A 227 22.18 -30.77 -15.52
C ALA A 227 22.10 -30.93 -13.98
N SER A 228 23.23 -31.22 -13.33
CA SER A 228 23.26 -31.38 -11.87
C SER A 228 22.96 -30.09 -11.13
N PHE A 229 23.29 -28.94 -11.71
CA PHE A 229 23.00 -27.62 -11.14
C PHE A 229 21.49 -27.36 -11.10
N LEU A 230 20.74 -27.69 -12.15
CA LEU A 230 19.28 -27.52 -12.15
C LEU A 230 18.62 -28.50 -11.17
N THR A 231 19.11 -29.73 -11.11
CA THR A 231 18.64 -30.73 -10.14
C THR A 231 18.88 -30.26 -8.69
N TRP A 232 20.02 -29.63 -8.45
CA TRP A 232 20.32 -29.04 -7.15
C TRP A 232 19.36 -27.89 -6.80
N ILE A 233 19.08 -26.95 -7.74
CA ILE A 233 18.09 -25.88 -7.52
C ILE A 233 16.73 -26.48 -7.18
N ALA A 234 16.25 -27.46 -7.97
CA ALA A 234 14.95 -28.07 -7.79
C ALA A 234 14.75 -28.68 -6.39
N ASN A 235 15.82 -29.26 -5.82
CA ASN A 235 15.78 -29.99 -4.54
C ASN A 235 16.28 -29.20 -3.33
N LYS A 236 16.81 -27.98 -3.54
CA LYS A 236 17.38 -27.17 -2.46
C LYS A 236 16.30 -26.65 -1.53
N GLU A 237 16.27 -27.13 -0.27
CA GLU A 237 15.45 -26.54 0.78
C GLU A 237 15.86 -25.10 1.06
N GLY A 238 14.88 -24.19 1.17
CA GLY A 238 15.13 -22.77 1.41
C GLY A 238 15.83 -22.05 0.25
N PHE A 239 15.65 -22.50 -0.99
CA PHE A 239 16.15 -21.76 -2.14
C PHE A 239 15.49 -20.38 -2.20
N GLY A 240 16.31 -19.31 -2.20
CA GLY A 240 15.87 -17.93 -1.99
C GLY A 240 14.91 -17.34 -3.06
N ASN A 241 14.61 -18.07 -4.14
CA ASN A 241 13.68 -17.66 -5.18
C ASN A 241 12.77 -18.83 -5.55
N ALA A 242 11.58 -18.87 -4.93
CA ALA A 242 10.61 -19.94 -5.13
C ALA A 242 10.08 -20.02 -6.57
N ASP A 243 9.95 -18.89 -7.27
CA ASP A 243 9.45 -18.84 -8.65
C ASP A 243 10.44 -19.50 -9.60
N VAL A 244 11.73 -19.19 -9.46
CA VAL A 244 12.79 -19.83 -10.23
C VAL A 244 12.88 -21.33 -9.92
N GLN A 245 12.75 -21.71 -8.65
CA GLN A 245 12.76 -23.13 -8.26
C GLN A 245 11.60 -23.92 -8.90
N ASN A 246 10.40 -23.34 -8.91
CA ASN A 246 9.23 -23.96 -9.53
C ASN A 246 9.42 -24.08 -11.06
N LEU A 247 9.92 -23.01 -11.69
CA LEU A 247 10.20 -23.01 -13.13
C LEU A 247 11.22 -24.09 -13.52
N VAL A 248 12.29 -24.26 -12.73
CA VAL A 248 13.27 -25.33 -12.92
C VAL A 248 12.65 -26.70 -12.73
N LYS A 249 11.77 -26.89 -11.73
CA LYS A 249 11.03 -28.16 -11.53
C LYS A 249 10.13 -28.49 -12.72
N GLU A 250 9.45 -27.49 -13.28
CA GLU A 250 8.61 -27.66 -14.47
C GLU A 250 9.46 -28.04 -15.69
N PHE A 251 10.56 -27.33 -15.92
CA PHE A 251 11.49 -27.63 -17.02
C PHE A 251 12.05 -29.05 -16.93
N LEU A 252 12.49 -29.49 -15.74
CA LEU A 252 13.01 -30.84 -15.55
C LEU A 252 12.00 -31.97 -15.79
N LYS A 253 10.70 -31.69 -15.88
CA LYS A 253 9.67 -32.65 -16.30
C LYS A 253 9.57 -32.79 -17.82
N THR A 254 10.15 -31.85 -18.55
CA THR A 254 10.08 -31.80 -20.03
C THR A 254 11.32 -32.37 -20.73
N VAL A 255 12.39 -32.61 -20.00
CA VAL A 255 13.66 -33.18 -20.45
C VAL A 255 13.94 -34.51 -19.76
#